data_b5dd52ed6a4c07c4ed6410549ae7dbc0
#
_entry.id   b5dd52ed6a4c07c4ed6410549ae7dbc0
#
_cell.length_a   1.000
_cell.length_b   1.000
_cell.length_c   1.000
_cell.angle_alpha   90.00
_cell.angle_beta   90.00
_cell.angle_gamma   90.00
#
_symmetry.space_group_name_H-M   'P 1'
#
loop_
_entity.id
_entity.type
_entity.pdbx_description
1 polymer ?
#
loop_
_entity_poly.entity_id
_entity_poly.type
_entity_poly.pdbx_seq_one_letter_code
_entity_poly.pdbx_strand_id
1 'polypeptide(L)'
;MATVNEIISGIESKMEKSVAALRVDLASLRAGRATPSLLEKVMVDYYGSPTPVTQVASVTVPEPRMIVIQPWEKNILKDIEKAIMKSDLGLNPNSDGICIRLNLPQLTEERRKDLVKVVHKKAEEYRVVVRNLRRDANDAIKKTEKAKEITEDEAKKDTEKVQKLTDKVMKEIDAAAANKEKEVMEV
;
A
#
# COMPACT_ATOMS: atom_id res chain seq x y z
N MET A 1 17.73 16.92 -24.02
CA MET A 1 18.01 16.02 -22.89
C MET A 1 17.33 16.54 -21.66
N ALA A 2 16.88 15.67 -20.74
CA ALA A 2 16.28 16.13 -19.49
C ALA A 2 17.34 16.80 -18.59
N THR A 3 17.01 17.91 -17.98
CA THR A 3 17.89 18.60 -17.04
C THR A 3 18.05 17.78 -15.77
N VAL A 4 19.14 17.97 -15.02
CA VAL A 4 19.36 17.26 -13.75
C VAL A 4 18.19 17.52 -12.78
N ASN A 5 17.62 18.72 -12.77
CA ASN A 5 16.46 19.03 -11.95
C ASN A 5 15.22 18.22 -12.34
N GLU A 6 15.00 17.99 -13.64
CA GLU A 6 13.91 17.12 -14.12
C GLU A 6 14.14 15.66 -13.74
N ILE A 7 15.39 15.19 -13.78
CA ILE A 7 15.76 13.84 -13.34
C ILE A 7 15.48 13.69 -11.85
N ILE A 8 15.91 14.61 -11.01
CA ILE A 8 15.70 14.56 -9.55
C ILE A 8 14.21 14.62 -9.22
N SER A 9 13.44 15.52 -9.85
CA SER A 9 11.99 15.63 -9.67
C SER A 9 11.26 14.34 -10.11
N GLY A 10 11.69 13.73 -11.21
CA GLY A 10 11.13 12.46 -11.67
C GLY A 10 11.40 11.30 -10.71
N ILE A 11 12.59 11.25 -10.13
CA ILE A 11 12.97 10.25 -9.13
C ILE A 11 12.19 10.47 -7.82
N GLU A 12 12.04 11.72 -7.37
CA GLU A 12 11.23 12.08 -6.20
C GLU A 12 9.79 11.57 -6.35
N SER A 13 9.16 11.87 -7.48
CA SER A 13 7.81 11.38 -7.78
C SER A 13 7.71 9.85 -7.77
N LYS A 14 8.70 9.14 -8.31
CA LYS A 14 8.73 7.67 -8.29
C LYS A 14 8.92 7.11 -6.88
N MET A 15 9.76 7.74 -6.06
CA MET A 15 9.96 7.37 -4.67
C MET A 15 8.68 7.57 -3.85
N GLU A 16 8.00 8.70 -4.00
CA GLU A 16 6.72 8.98 -3.34
C GLU A 16 5.64 7.97 -3.74
N LYS A 17 5.55 7.63 -5.02
CA LYS A 17 4.64 6.57 -5.50
C LYS A 17 4.97 5.21 -4.89
N SER A 18 6.25 4.90 -4.70
CA SER A 18 6.67 3.65 -4.04
C SER A 18 6.23 3.60 -2.58
N VAL A 19 6.35 4.71 -1.83
CA VAL A 19 5.85 4.80 -0.45
C VAL A 19 4.34 4.66 -0.40
N ALA A 20 3.62 5.32 -1.30
CA ALA A 20 2.16 5.21 -1.39
C ALA A 20 1.72 3.77 -1.69
N ALA A 21 2.40 3.09 -2.61
CA ALA A 21 2.13 1.68 -2.94
C ALA A 21 2.41 0.76 -1.74
N LEU A 22 3.49 0.99 -0.99
CA LEU A 22 3.76 0.24 0.24
C LEU A 22 2.65 0.41 1.26
N ARG A 23 2.17 1.64 1.47
CA ARG A 23 1.07 1.91 2.40
C ARG A 23 -0.20 1.17 2.02
N VAL A 24 -0.53 1.13 0.73
CA VAL A 24 -1.68 0.34 0.21
C VAL A 24 -1.48 -1.14 0.46
N ASP A 25 -0.29 -1.68 0.18
CA ASP A 25 0.02 -3.09 0.41
C ASP A 25 -0.04 -3.47 1.89
N LEU A 26 0.47 -2.61 2.78
CA LEU A 26 0.38 -2.83 4.23
C LEU A 26 -1.06 -2.72 4.74
N ALA A 27 -1.85 -1.77 4.23
CA ALA A 27 -3.27 -1.63 4.60
C ALA A 27 -4.10 -2.87 4.23
N SER A 28 -3.74 -3.58 3.16
CA SER A 28 -4.40 -4.82 2.76
C SER A 28 -4.06 -6.04 3.63
N LEU A 29 -3.02 -5.96 4.47
CA LEU A 29 -2.67 -7.03 5.40
C LEU A 29 -3.63 -7.04 6.59
N ARG A 30 -4.21 -8.21 6.87
CA ARG A 30 -5.16 -8.40 7.95
C ARG A 30 -4.46 -8.40 9.31
N ALA A 31 -4.62 -7.32 10.05
CA ALA A 31 -4.01 -7.10 11.36
C ALA A 31 -4.91 -7.47 12.56
N GLY A 32 -5.95 -8.25 12.35
CA GLY A 32 -6.91 -8.64 13.40
C GLY A 32 -7.97 -7.60 13.73
N ARG A 33 -7.81 -6.36 13.27
CA ARG A 33 -8.83 -5.30 13.36
C ARG A 33 -9.55 -5.12 12.04
N ALA A 34 -10.86 -4.88 12.12
CA ALA A 34 -11.67 -4.56 10.97
C ALA A 34 -11.38 -3.11 10.52
N THR A 35 -11.08 -2.94 9.24
CA THR A 35 -10.97 -1.62 8.60
C THR A 35 -11.64 -1.67 7.24
N PRO A 36 -12.27 -0.58 6.77
CA PRO A 36 -12.86 -0.53 5.44
C PRO A 36 -11.83 -0.77 4.32
N SER A 37 -10.58 -0.44 4.56
CA SER A 37 -9.48 -0.65 3.59
C SER A 37 -9.23 -2.11 3.23
N LEU A 38 -9.67 -3.05 4.05
CA LEU A 38 -9.60 -4.49 3.71
C LEU A 38 -10.43 -4.83 2.45
N LEU A 39 -11.45 -4.04 2.15
CA LEU A 39 -12.36 -4.26 1.01
C LEU A 39 -11.98 -3.47 -0.24
N GLU A 40 -10.96 -2.61 -0.20
CA GLU A 40 -10.57 -1.77 -1.34
C GLU A 40 -10.16 -2.57 -2.58
N LYS A 41 -9.59 -3.76 -2.38
CA LYS A 41 -9.18 -4.65 -3.47
C LYS A 41 -10.27 -5.63 -3.91
N VAL A 42 -11.41 -5.66 -3.22
CA VAL A 42 -12.53 -6.54 -3.57
C VAL A 42 -13.35 -5.88 -4.66
N MET A 43 -13.34 -6.48 -5.85
CA MET A 43 -14.08 -6.00 -7.00
C MET A 43 -15.37 -6.78 -7.17
N VAL A 44 -16.46 -6.06 -7.40
CA VAL A 44 -17.78 -6.60 -7.70
C VAL A 44 -18.12 -6.30 -9.14
N ASP A 45 -18.76 -7.24 -9.82
CA ASP A 45 -19.34 -6.98 -11.13
C ASP A 45 -20.60 -6.09 -10.96
N TYR A 46 -20.42 -4.82 -11.28
CA TYR A 46 -21.50 -3.82 -11.25
C TYR A 46 -21.88 -3.44 -12.68
N TYR A 47 -22.99 -4.02 -13.15
CA TYR A 47 -23.48 -3.85 -14.54
C TYR A 47 -22.40 -4.13 -15.61
N GLY A 48 -21.64 -5.20 -15.44
CA GLY A 48 -20.56 -5.60 -16.38
C GLY A 48 -19.24 -4.86 -16.21
N SER A 49 -19.11 -4.00 -15.21
CA SER A 49 -17.88 -3.27 -14.89
C SER A 49 -17.35 -3.66 -13.50
N PRO A 50 -16.08 -4.10 -13.39
CA PRO A 50 -15.45 -4.36 -12.11
C PRO A 50 -15.37 -3.06 -11.29
N THR A 51 -16.05 -3.02 -10.14
CA THR A 51 -16.15 -1.84 -9.28
C THR A 51 -15.79 -2.22 -7.85
N PRO A 52 -14.97 -1.42 -7.13
CA PRO A 52 -14.67 -1.68 -5.73
C PRO A 52 -15.95 -1.72 -4.88
N VAL A 53 -16.02 -2.65 -3.94
CA VAL A 53 -17.18 -2.79 -3.02
C VAL A 53 -17.50 -1.47 -2.30
N THR A 54 -16.47 -0.70 -1.95
CA THR A 54 -16.60 0.59 -1.28
C THR A 54 -17.32 1.66 -2.09
N GLN A 55 -17.43 1.49 -3.40
CA GLN A 55 -18.16 2.42 -4.29
C GLN A 55 -19.61 2.03 -4.53
N VAL A 56 -20.01 0.80 -4.22
CA VAL A 56 -21.37 0.28 -4.46
C VAL A 56 -22.12 -0.03 -3.16
N ALA A 57 -21.46 0.14 -2.03
CA ALA A 57 -22.01 -0.14 -0.72
C ALA A 57 -21.45 0.80 0.35
N SER A 58 -22.21 1.00 1.41
CA SER A 58 -21.72 1.61 2.65
C SER A 58 -20.96 0.56 3.46
N VAL A 59 -19.73 0.87 3.88
CA VAL A 59 -18.91 0.01 4.70
C VAL A 59 -18.70 0.64 6.06
N THR A 60 -19.15 -0.04 7.11
CA THR A 60 -19.03 0.42 8.49
C THR A 60 -18.34 -0.62 9.37
N VAL A 61 -17.73 -0.18 10.45
CA VAL A 61 -17.04 -1.03 11.43
C VAL A 61 -17.67 -0.76 12.80
N PRO A 62 -18.81 -1.40 13.13
CA PRO A 62 -19.49 -1.19 14.41
C PRO A 62 -18.73 -1.77 15.60
N GLU A 63 -17.91 -2.80 15.35
CA GLU A 63 -17.09 -3.48 16.35
C GLU A 63 -15.67 -3.71 15.82
N PRO A 64 -14.66 -3.84 16.70
CA PRO A 64 -13.25 -3.96 16.27
C PRO A 64 -12.93 -5.11 15.31
N ARG A 65 -13.80 -6.13 15.26
CA ARG A 65 -13.63 -7.31 14.41
C ARG A 65 -14.84 -7.60 13.52
N MET A 66 -15.70 -6.61 13.31
CA MET A 66 -16.88 -6.76 12.46
C MET A 66 -16.91 -5.66 11.40
N ILE A 67 -17.09 -6.07 10.15
CA ILE A 67 -17.37 -5.16 9.04
C ILE A 67 -18.82 -5.39 8.62
N VAL A 68 -19.57 -4.32 8.47
CA VAL A 68 -20.93 -4.34 7.93
C VAL A 68 -20.93 -3.65 6.58
N ILE A 69 -21.38 -4.36 5.56
CA ILE A 69 -21.51 -3.87 4.18
C ILE A 69 -22.98 -3.77 3.87
N GLN A 70 -23.45 -2.55 3.61
CA GLN A 70 -24.80 -2.30 3.19
C GLN A 70 -24.82 -1.80 1.74
N PRO A 71 -25.25 -2.64 0.78
CA PRO A 71 -25.34 -2.24 -0.61
C PRO A 71 -26.31 -1.08 -0.81
N TRP A 72 -26.01 -0.19 -1.74
CA TRP A 72 -26.94 0.86 -2.18
C TRP A 72 -28.14 0.25 -2.89
N GLU A 73 -27.94 -0.85 -3.59
CA GLU A 73 -28.96 -1.59 -4.33
C GLU A 73 -29.03 -3.04 -3.84
N LYS A 74 -30.21 -3.54 -3.52
CA LYS A 74 -30.39 -4.89 -2.99
C LYS A 74 -30.02 -6.00 -3.98
N ASN A 75 -30.12 -5.73 -5.27
CA ASN A 75 -29.83 -6.71 -6.32
C ASN A 75 -28.36 -7.12 -6.39
N ILE A 76 -27.43 -6.26 -5.95
CA ILE A 76 -25.99 -6.55 -5.96
C ILE A 76 -25.48 -7.28 -4.70
N LEU A 77 -26.34 -7.50 -3.71
CA LEU A 77 -25.96 -8.13 -2.44
C LEU A 77 -25.30 -9.50 -2.65
N LYS A 78 -25.89 -10.34 -3.49
CA LYS A 78 -25.34 -11.68 -3.80
C LYS A 78 -24.01 -11.61 -4.56
N ASP A 79 -23.83 -10.60 -5.41
CA ASP A 79 -22.61 -10.41 -6.16
C ASP A 79 -21.48 -9.94 -5.26
N ILE A 80 -21.78 -9.12 -4.26
CA ILE A 80 -20.83 -8.72 -3.20
C ILE A 80 -20.42 -9.94 -2.37
N GLU A 81 -21.39 -10.79 -1.95
CA GLU A 81 -21.07 -12.03 -1.23
C GLU A 81 -20.13 -12.93 -2.01
N LYS A 82 -20.41 -13.16 -3.28
CA LYS A 82 -19.56 -13.97 -4.16
C LYS A 82 -18.17 -13.37 -4.33
N ALA A 83 -18.07 -12.06 -4.49
CA ALA A 83 -16.79 -11.35 -4.62
C ALA A 83 -15.94 -11.51 -3.37
N ILE A 84 -16.54 -11.42 -2.18
CA ILE A 84 -15.84 -11.61 -0.90
C ILE A 84 -15.38 -13.06 -0.75
N MET A 85 -16.20 -14.05 -1.10
CA MET A 85 -15.84 -15.46 -1.05
C MET A 85 -14.69 -15.79 -1.99
N LYS A 86 -14.62 -15.16 -3.16
CA LYS A 86 -13.54 -15.35 -4.14
C LYS A 86 -12.27 -14.58 -3.80
N SER A 87 -12.35 -13.63 -2.88
CA SER A 87 -11.19 -12.82 -2.49
C SER A 87 -10.24 -13.61 -1.58
N ASP A 88 -8.99 -13.17 -1.52
CA ASP A 88 -7.95 -13.75 -0.67
C ASP A 88 -8.12 -13.43 0.83
N LEU A 89 -9.23 -12.77 1.21
CA LEU A 89 -9.48 -12.37 2.59
C LEU A 89 -9.77 -13.56 3.52
N GLY A 90 -10.24 -14.68 2.98
CA GLY A 90 -10.58 -15.87 3.77
C GLY A 90 -11.69 -15.62 4.79
N LEU A 91 -12.59 -14.70 4.49
CA LEU A 91 -13.73 -14.33 5.33
C LEU A 91 -15.02 -14.94 4.77
N ASN A 92 -15.87 -15.42 5.66
CA ASN A 92 -17.19 -15.92 5.31
C ASN A 92 -18.22 -14.82 5.50
N PRO A 93 -18.87 -14.33 4.43
CA PRO A 93 -19.92 -13.35 4.54
C PRO A 93 -21.19 -13.97 5.15
N ASN A 94 -21.81 -13.26 6.07
CA ASN A 94 -23.10 -13.61 6.63
C ASN A 94 -24.09 -12.50 6.25
N SER A 95 -25.13 -12.86 5.48
CA SER A 95 -26.13 -11.92 4.96
C SER A 95 -27.50 -12.15 5.63
N ASP A 96 -28.16 -11.05 5.98
CA ASP A 96 -29.55 -11.04 6.42
C ASP A 96 -30.56 -10.60 5.34
N GLY A 97 -30.09 -10.48 4.09
CA GLY A 97 -30.88 -9.99 2.95
C GLY A 97 -30.89 -8.47 2.79
N ILE A 98 -30.34 -7.73 3.72
CA ILE A 98 -30.24 -6.26 3.71
C ILE A 98 -28.79 -5.83 3.73
N CYS A 99 -27.98 -6.41 4.61
CA CYS A 99 -26.55 -6.14 4.74
C CYS A 99 -25.75 -7.43 4.88
N ILE A 100 -24.45 -7.32 4.66
CA ILE A 100 -23.48 -8.40 4.82
C ILE A 100 -22.62 -8.09 6.02
N ARG A 101 -22.47 -9.06 6.92
CA ARG A 101 -21.58 -8.97 8.08
C ARG A 101 -20.39 -9.86 7.88
N LEU A 102 -19.21 -9.30 8.08
CA LEU A 102 -17.92 -10.01 8.07
C LEU A 102 -17.34 -10.01 9.47
N ASN A 103 -17.24 -11.20 10.07
CA ASN A 103 -16.57 -11.38 11.35
C ASN A 103 -15.13 -11.78 11.11
N LEU A 104 -14.18 -10.97 11.62
CA LEU A 104 -12.77 -11.27 11.57
C LEU A 104 -12.40 -12.17 12.75
N PRO A 105 -11.83 -13.37 12.51
CA PRO A 105 -11.34 -14.20 13.60
C PRO A 105 -10.17 -13.53 14.31
N GLN A 106 -10.02 -13.81 15.59
CA GLN A 106 -8.87 -13.35 16.37
C GLN A 106 -7.59 -13.98 15.81
N LEU A 107 -6.54 -13.18 15.64
CA LEU A 107 -5.24 -13.69 15.23
C LEU A 107 -4.58 -14.45 16.38
N THR A 108 -4.02 -15.63 16.07
CA THR A 108 -3.14 -16.34 16.98
C THR A 108 -1.78 -15.62 17.08
N GLU A 109 -1.04 -15.84 18.17
CA GLU A 109 0.31 -15.27 18.33
C GLU A 109 1.25 -15.70 17.19
N GLU A 110 1.16 -16.96 16.77
CA GLU A 110 1.93 -17.50 15.64
C GLU A 110 1.59 -16.72 14.35
N ARG A 111 0.31 -16.53 14.06
CA ARG A 111 -0.14 -15.79 12.87
C ARG A 111 0.31 -14.32 12.89
N ARG A 112 0.33 -13.68 14.07
CA ARG A 112 0.87 -12.32 14.21
C ARG A 112 2.35 -12.27 13.87
N LYS A 113 3.15 -13.21 14.37
CA LYS A 113 4.58 -13.32 14.05
C LYS A 113 4.83 -13.51 12.55
N ASP A 114 4.01 -14.32 11.90
CA ASP A 114 4.11 -14.51 10.45
C ASP A 114 3.74 -13.24 9.67
N LEU A 115 2.71 -12.52 10.11
CA LEU A 115 2.35 -11.23 9.51
C LEU A 115 3.45 -10.17 9.67
N VAL A 116 4.14 -10.13 10.81
CA VAL A 116 5.30 -9.26 11.02
C VAL A 116 6.42 -9.57 10.02
N LYS A 117 6.69 -10.85 9.76
CA LYS A 117 7.64 -11.26 8.73
C LYS A 117 7.23 -10.77 7.33
N VAL A 118 5.94 -10.85 7.01
CA VAL A 118 5.39 -10.34 5.75
C VAL A 118 5.56 -8.82 5.64
N VAL A 119 5.31 -8.08 6.72
CA VAL A 119 5.52 -6.62 6.78
C VAL A 119 6.98 -6.28 6.50
N HIS A 120 7.93 -6.94 7.16
CA HIS A 120 9.36 -6.71 6.94
C HIS A 120 9.81 -7.06 5.52
N LYS A 121 9.30 -8.15 4.97
CA LYS A 121 9.59 -8.54 3.59
C LYS A 121 9.09 -7.48 2.60
N LYS A 122 7.85 -7.02 2.75
CA LYS A 122 7.27 -5.95 1.93
C LYS A 122 8.08 -4.67 2.03
N ALA A 123 8.42 -4.22 3.24
CA ALA A 123 9.25 -3.04 3.43
C ALA A 123 10.61 -3.16 2.74
N GLU A 124 11.28 -4.32 2.80
CA GLU A 124 12.55 -4.52 2.13
C GLU A 124 12.43 -4.51 0.60
N GLU A 125 11.38 -5.08 0.04
CA GLU A 125 11.10 -5.00 -1.39
C GLU A 125 11.06 -3.53 -1.87
N TYR A 126 10.37 -2.67 -1.15
CA TYR A 126 10.29 -1.24 -1.48
C TYR A 126 11.58 -0.47 -1.20
N ARG A 127 12.35 -0.85 -0.17
CA ARG A 127 13.70 -0.29 0.05
C ARG A 127 14.63 -0.59 -1.12
N VAL A 128 14.57 -1.79 -1.67
CA VAL A 128 15.34 -2.16 -2.86
C VAL A 128 14.95 -1.29 -4.06
N VAL A 129 13.66 -1.05 -4.28
CA VAL A 129 13.19 -0.15 -5.35
C VAL A 129 13.77 1.25 -5.17
N VAL A 130 13.72 1.80 -3.97
CA VAL A 130 14.24 3.15 -3.66
C VAL A 130 15.77 3.22 -3.84
N ARG A 131 16.52 2.19 -3.43
CA ARG A 131 17.96 2.12 -3.67
C ARG A 131 18.31 2.09 -5.16
N ASN A 132 17.52 1.38 -5.96
CA ASN A 132 17.70 1.34 -7.41
C ASN A 132 17.41 2.71 -8.03
N LEU A 133 16.33 3.38 -7.62
CA LEU A 133 16.04 4.74 -8.07
C LEU A 133 17.16 5.73 -7.72
N ARG A 134 17.73 5.63 -6.53
CA ARG A 134 18.91 6.43 -6.14
C ARG A 134 20.10 6.15 -7.05
N ARG A 135 20.37 4.88 -7.34
CA ARG A 135 21.48 4.48 -8.22
C ARG A 135 21.28 5.05 -9.62
N ASP A 136 20.09 4.91 -10.17
CA ASP A 136 19.77 5.44 -11.51
C ASP A 136 19.94 6.97 -11.57
N ALA A 137 19.52 7.69 -10.52
CA ALA A 137 19.72 9.14 -10.41
C ALA A 137 21.21 9.52 -10.38
N ASN A 138 22.01 8.83 -9.56
CA ASN A 138 23.43 9.08 -9.48
C ASN A 138 24.16 8.78 -10.79
N ASP A 139 23.76 7.72 -11.49
CA ASP A 139 24.34 7.38 -12.79
C ASP A 139 23.99 8.43 -13.86
N ALA A 140 22.75 8.97 -13.83
CA ALA A 140 22.35 10.04 -14.71
C ALA A 140 23.14 11.34 -14.43
N ILE A 141 23.33 11.71 -13.15
CA ILE A 141 24.14 12.89 -12.76
C ILE A 141 25.57 12.72 -13.25
N LYS A 142 26.19 11.57 -13.06
CA LYS A 142 27.57 11.29 -13.54
C LYS A 142 27.69 11.36 -15.07
N LYS A 143 26.68 10.92 -15.81
CA LYS A 143 26.65 11.04 -17.28
C LYS A 143 26.63 12.52 -17.71
N THR A 144 25.80 13.34 -17.05
CA THR A 144 25.68 14.77 -17.33
C THR A 144 26.98 15.52 -17.00
N GLU A 145 27.65 15.16 -15.90
CA GLU A 145 28.98 15.67 -15.54
C GLU A 145 30.04 15.31 -16.60
N LYS A 146 30.11 14.03 -17.01
CA LYS A 146 31.05 13.57 -18.05
C LYS A 146 30.81 14.25 -19.40
N ALA A 147 29.55 14.59 -19.71
CA ALA A 147 29.20 15.37 -20.88
C ALA A 147 29.56 16.85 -20.76
N LYS A 148 30.09 17.29 -19.61
CA LYS A 148 30.44 18.68 -19.28
C LYS A 148 29.22 19.63 -19.33
N GLU A 149 28.02 19.12 -19.14
CA GLU A 149 26.80 19.91 -19.04
C GLU A 149 26.62 20.55 -17.65
N ILE A 150 27.24 19.93 -16.62
CA ILE A 150 27.31 20.44 -15.25
C ILE A 150 28.75 20.34 -14.74
N THR A 151 29.08 21.14 -13.74
CA THR A 151 30.36 21.13 -13.06
C THR A 151 30.43 20.00 -12.01
N GLU A 152 31.64 19.63 -11.58
CA GLU A 152 31.85 18.65 -10.51
C GLU A 152 31.18 19.10 -9.19
N ASP A 153 31.22 20.39 -8.86
CA ASP A 153 30.57 20.94 -7.67
C ASP A 153 29.05 20.84 -7.73
N GLU A 154 28.47 21.08 -8.91
CA GLU A 154 27.03 20.91 -9.15
C GLU A 154 26.63 19.43 -9.04
N ALA A 155 27.39 18.53 -9.66
CA ALA A 155 27.18 17.08 -9.57
C ALA A 155 27.21 16.59 -8.11
N LYS A 156 28.16 17.09 -7.32
CA LYS A 156 28.25 16.77 -5.89
C LYS A 156 27.04 17.24 -5.11
N LYS A 157 26.60 18.49 -5.31
CA LYS A 157 25.40 19.04 -4.67
C LYS A 157 24.14 18.26 -5.04
N ASP A 158 24.01 17.87 -6.30
CA ASP A 158 22.84 17.13 -6.78
C ASP A 158 22.84 15.68 -6.25
N THR A 159 23.99 15.06 -6.15
CA THR A 159 24.15 13.75 -5.47
C THR A 159 23.75 13.82 -3.99
N GLU A 160 24.12 14.90 -3.30
CA GLU A 160 23.72 15.12 -1.91
C GLU A 160 22.19 15.32 -1.77
N LYS A 161 21.55 16.03 -2.72
CA LYS A 161 20.08 16.17 -2.77
C LYS A 161 19.40 14.81 -2.93
N VAL A 162 19.89 13.96 -3.86
CA VAL A 162 19.38 12.61 -4.08
C VAL A 162 19.55 11.77 -2.81
N GLN A 163 20.67 11.89 -2.12
CA GLN A 163 20.89 11.16 -0.86
C GLN A 163 19.95 11.60 0.25
N LYS A 164 19.72 12.90 0.42
CA LYS A 164 18.77 13.43 1.41
C LYS A 164 17.34 12.99 1.12
N LEU A 165 16.95 12.98 -0.15
CA LEU A 165 15.65 12.50 -0.59
C LEU A 165 15.49 10.99 -0.29
N THR A 166 16.50 10.20 -0.59
CA THR A 166 16.56 8.76 -0.30
C THR A 166 16.42 8.51 1.20
N ASP A 167 17.16 9.22 2.03
CA ASP A 167 17.10 9.08 3.49
C ASP A 167 15.72 9.42 4.05
N LYS A 168 15.09 10.46 3.53
CA LYS A 168 13.71 10.84 3.89
C LYS A 168 12.75 9.70 3.56
N VAL A 169 12.80 9.19 2.35
CA VAL A 169 11.91 8.12 1.87
C VAL A 169 12.15 6.81 2.63
N MET A 170 13.40 6.47 2.94
CA MET A 170 13.72 5.30 3.77
C MET A 170 13.11 5.42 5.17
N LYS A 171 13.15 6.60 5.79
CA LYS A 171 12.49 6.85 7.08
C LYS A 171 10.97 6.69 6.99
N GLU A 172 10.35 7.12 5.91
CA GLU A 172 8.91 6.94 5.69
C GLU A 172 8.54 5.46 5.54
N ILE A 173 9.36 4.67 4.83
CA ILE A 173 9.18 3.21 4.70
C ILE A 173 9.32 2.55 6.08
N ASP A 174 10.36 2.89 6.83
CA ASP A 174 10.60 2.32 8.16
C ASP A 174 9.48 2.68 9.13
N ALA A 175 8.97 3.91 9.10
CA ALA A 175 7.85 4.35 9.92
C ALA A 175 6.56 3.60 9.56
N ALA A 176 6.26 3.43 8.27
CA ALA A 176 5.09 2.68 7.81
C ALA A 176 5.16 1.21 8.26
N ALA A 177 6.31 0.58 8.13
CA ALA A 177 6.53 -0.80 8.58
C ALA A 177 6.40 -0.94 10.10
N ALA A 178 7.00 -0.03 10.87
CA ALA A 178 6.94 -0.04 12.34
C ALA A 178 5.51 0.17 12.86
N ASN A 179 4.76 1.09 12.25
CA ASN A 179 3.36 1.34 12.60
C ASN A 179 2.50 0.10 12.32
N LYS A 180 2.70 -0.57 11.19
CA LYS A 180 1.96 -1.79 10.85
C LYS A 180 2.34 -2.95 11.75
N GLU A 181 3.60 -3.13 12.08
CA GLU A 181 4.06 -4.13 13.05
C GLU A 181 3.39 -3.93 14.41
N LYS A 182 3.36 -2.69 14.90
CA LYS A 182 2.68 -2.35 16.15
C LYS A 182 1.20 -2.69 16.08
N GLU A 183 0.50 -2.31 15.00
CA GLU A 183 -0.91 -2.62 14.78
C GLU A 183 -1.18 -4.13 14.79
N VAL A 184 -0.32 -4.93 14.15
CA VAL A 184 -0.43 -6.40 14.12
C VAL A 184 -0.22 -7.01 15.50
N MET A 185 0.68 -6.46 16.30
CA MET A 185 1.01 -6.98 17.64
C MET A 185 0.08 -6.47 18.75
N GLU A 186 -0.65 -5.38 18.54
CA GLU A 186 -1.68 -4.92 19.48
C GLU A 186 -2.86 -5.90 19.52
N VAL A 187 -3.27 -6.23 20.73
CA VAL A 187 -4.40 -7.17 20.99
C VAL A 187 -5.72 -6.42 21.04
#